data_e1eb70928b9f2ff5ec305a4324d05ca2
#
_entry.id   e1eb70928b9f2ff5ec305a4324d05ca2
#
_cell.length_a   1.000
_cell.length_b   1.000
_cell.length_c   1.000
_cell.angle_alpha   90.00
_cell.angle_beta   90.00
_cell.angle_gamma   90.00
#
_symmetry.space_group_name_H-M   'P 1'
#
loop_
_entity.id
_entity.type
_entity.pdbx_description
1 polymer ?
#
loop_
_entity_poly.entity_id
_entity_poly.type
_entity_poly.pdbx_seq_one_letter_code
_entity_poly.pdbx_strand_id
1 'polypeptide(L)'
;MKTETNPAKARSIRLALFVATMMALIPLSSQAVPSFARQMNMQCIACHTEYPRLTEFGRQFKIGGYTMSTGQDDSPPFAVMLQPSFTHTQVAQLGGAAPGFKDNNNLALTQASIFYAGRLFGPYATKLFGSGNTGFADKLGVFLQATYDGVGKTWSWDNTELRYADSKTIGGKNVTYGFYLNNNPSMQDPWNSTPAWGYPFTSSHLAATPAAGTLIDGGVAQQVGGAGGYAMIANSLYLDLAGYRTLDHHTQKALGVDPEGQTQITGAAPYWRIALVRPVGPGVWEIGTFGMAADTYPGRDSSAGRDRIVDVGIDSQYQESFEHADITAVISWIHEHNDWQASQALGLASNPSDRLWNFKATLHYLYDRTYGLTGQYFVIDGDSDALLFPGNANGSPKSDGFVFQVNYLPFNQGGGPAFWPRSNVKLSLQYTVYNHFNGAKTNYDGAGANARDNNTLYLEAWIVF
;
A
#
# COMPACT_ATOMS: atom_id res chain seq x y z
N MET A 1 -35.84 47.67 9.91
CA MET A 1 -34.98 46.57 10.31
C MET A 1 -34.46 45.91 9.03
N LYS A 2 -33.25 46.24 8.59
CA LYS A 2 -32.60 45.59 7.44
C LYS A 2 -31.82 44.38 7.99
N THR A 3 -32.20 43.19 7.60
CA THR A 3 -31.44 41.95 7.89
C THR A 3 -30.20 41.90 6.99
N GLU A 4 -29.07 42.20 7.56
CA GLU A 4 -27.77 41.98 6.88
C GLU A 4 -27.51 40.49 6.78
N THR A 5 -27.55 39.96 5.59
CA THR A 5 -27.14 38.59 5.29
C THR A 5 -25.61 38.51 5.28
N ASN A 6 -25.04 37.77 6.19
CA ASN A 6 -23.60 37.57 6.33
C ASN A 6 -23.02 36.87 5.05
N PRO A 7 -22.14 37.57 4.29
CA PRO A 7 -21.67 37.08 2.99
C PRO A 7 -20.83 35.77 3.07
N ALA A 8 -20.25 35.45 4.22
CA ALA A 8 -19.52 34.21 4.45
C ALA A 8 -20.48 32.99 4.53
N LYS A 9 -21.67 33.13 5.18
CA LYS A 9 -22.69 32.08 5.19
C LYS A 9 -23.29 31.86 3.80
N ALA A 10 -23.47 32.90 3.00
CA ALA A 10 -23.99 32.76 1.66
C ALA A 10 -23.00 32.06 0.71
N ARG A 11 -21.69 32.25 0.90
CA ARG A 11 -20.63 31.54 0.13
C ARG A 11 -20.56 30.05 0.49
N SER A 12 -20.63 29.69 1.77
CA SER A 12 -20.59 28.29 2.19
C SER A 12 -21.83 27.51 1.74
N ILE A 13 -23.01 28.13 1.76
CA ILE A 13 -24.25 27.52 1.25
C ILE A 13 -24.20 27.34 -0.28
N ARG A 14 -23.65 28.32 -1.03
CA ARG A 14 -23.50 28.22 -2.49
C ARG A 14 -22.47 27.16 -2.87
N LEU A 15 -21.36 27.01 -2.12
CA LEU A 15 -20.39 25.95 -2.32
C LEU A 15 -20.96 24.56 -2.01
N ALA A 16 -21.71 24.44 -0.92
CA ALA A 16 -22.39 23.19 -0.56
C ALA A 16 -23.47 22.79 -1.58
N LEU A 17 -24.26 23.76 -2.07
CA LEU A 17 -25.24 23.55 -3.15
C LEU A 17 -24.56 23.21 -4.48
N PHE A 18 -23.45 23.85 -4.83
CA PHE A 18 -22.68 23.55 -6.03
C PHE A 18 -22.08 22.14 -5.98
N VAL A 19 -21.50 21.73 -4.83
CA VAL A 19 -20.99 20.38 -4.61
C VAL A 19 -22.13 19.35 -4.64
N ALA A 20 -23.27 19.63 -4.01
CA ALA A 20 -24.45 18.78 -4.04
C ALA A 20 -25.06 18.65 -5.45
N THR A 21 -25.07 19.75 -6.23
CA THR A 21 -25.56 19.75 -7.61
C THR A 21 -24.57 19.03 -8.56
N MET A 22 -23.28 19.19 -8.34
CA MET A 22 -22.26 18.40 -9.05
C MET A 22 -22.36 16.90 -8.74
N MET A 23 -22.64 16.52 -7.48
CA MET A 23 -22.91 15.13 -7.10
C MET A 23 -24.21 14.57 -7.70
N ALA A 24 -25.21 15.41 -7.98
CA ALA A 24 -26.52 15.01 -8.54
C ALA A 24 -26.53 14.89 -10.07
N LEU A 25 -25.52 15.43 -10.78
CA LEU A 25 -25.50 15.50 -12.25
C LEU A 25 -24.62 14.41 -12.90
N ILE A 26 -23.99 13.56 -12.12
CA ILE A 26 -23.21 12.45 -12.67
C ILE A 26 -24.08 11.18 -12.60
N PRO A 27 -24.48 10.59 -13.73
CA PRO A 27 -25.10 9.25 -13.72
C PRO A 27 -23.97 8.25 -13.44
N LEU A 28 -23.71 8.01 -12.15
CA LEU A 28 -22.61 7.16 -11.71
C LEU A 28 -23.12 5.76 -11.43
N SER A 29 -22.93 4.88 -12.39
CA SER A 29 -22.77 3.46 -12.11
C SER A 29 -21.38 3.26 -11.49
N SER A 30 -21.30 3.21 -10.19
CA SER A 30 -20.10 3.27 -9.37
C SER A 30 -19.70 1.94 -8.74
N GLN A 31 -18.40 1.72 -8.44
CA GLN A 31 -17.87 0.35 -8.16
C GLN A 31 -16.45 0.33 -7.52
N ALA A 32 -16.00 -0.60 -6.58
CA ALA A 32 -14.84 -0.66 -5.66
C ALA A 32 -13.52 -1.24 -6.22
N VAL A 33 -12.09 -0.77 -6.04
CA VAL A 33 -11.62 -0.30 -7.29
C VAL A 33 -12.69 -0.63 -8.27
N PRO A 34 -13.62 0.20 -8.32
CA PRO A 34 -14.91 -0.18 -8.88
C PRO A 34 -14.83 -0.48 -10.35
N SER A 35 -13.79 0.05 -10.98
CA SER A 35 -13.43 -0.28 -12.35
C SER A 35 -13.17 -1.77 -12.55
N PHE A 36 -12.48 -2.48 -11.65
CA PHE A 36 -12.27 -3.92 -11.76
C PHE A 36 -13.57 -4.72 -11.60
N ALA A 37 -14.38 -4.34 -10.63
CA ALA A 37 -15.68 -4.96 -10.40
C ALA A 37 -16.66 -4.72 -11.56
N ARG A 38 -16.61 -3.53 -12.22
CA ARG A 38 -17.34 -3.23 -13.46
C ARG A 38 -16.84 -4.11 -14.61
N GLN A 39 -15.54 -4.07 -14.86
CA GLN A 39 -14.88 -4.82 -15.91
C GLN A 39 -15.23 -6.31 -15.87
N MET A 40 -15.37 -6.87 -14.66
CA MET A 40 -15.71 -8.27 -14.43
C MET A 40 -17.20 -8.51 -14.23
N ASN A 41 -18.02 -7.47 -14.11
CA ASN A 41 -19.43 -7.55 -13.71
C ASN A 41 -19.64 -8.36 -12.43
N MET A 42 -18.75 -8.23 -11.45
CA MET A 42 -18.74 -8.98 -10.20
C MET A 42 -18.75 -8.05 -8.98
N GLN A 43 -19.16 -8.58 -7.83
CA GLN A 43 -19.02 -7.87 -6.53
C GLN A 43 -17.58 -7.95 -6.03
N CYS A 44 -17.20 -7.03 -5.12
CA CYS A 44 -15.85 -6.94 -4.54
C CYS A 44 -15.36 -8.25 -3.93
N ILE A 45 -16.27 -9.02 -3.36
CA ILE A 45 -16.01 -10.31 -2.71
C ILE A 45 -15.51 -11.39 -3.67
N ALA A 46 -15.74 -11.26 -4.97
CA ALA A 46 -15.19 -12.21 -5.93
C ALA A 46 -13.64 -12.16 -5.93
N CYS A 47 -13.07 -10.95 -5.81
CA CYS A 47 -11.64 -10.73 -5.82
C CYS A 47 -11.02 -10.55 -4.43
N HIS A 48 -11.80 -10.17 -3.43
CA HIS A 48 -11.32 -9.87 -2.07
C HIS A 48 -12.08 -10.67 -1.02
N THR A 49 -11.37 -11.26 -0.07
CA THR A 49 -12.00 -11.67 1.19
C THR A 49 -12.42 -10.42 1.94
N GLU A 50 -11.48 -9.55 2.21
CA GLU A 50 -11.63 -8.19 2.70
C GLU A 50 -10.59 -7.34 1.95
N TYR A 51 -11.02 -6.24 1.29
CA TYR A 51 -10.04 -5.47 0.54
C TYR A 51 -8.99 -4.79 1.46
N PRO A 52 -7.71 -4.80 1.03
CA PRO A 52 -7.16 -5.26 -0.24
C PRO A 52 -6.77 -6.75 -0.31
N ARG A 53 -7.05 -7.61 0.70
CA ARG A 53 -6.71 -9.04 0.67
C ARG A 53 -7.38 -9.77 -0.48
N LEU A 54 -6.61 -10.53 -1.26
CA LEU A 54 -7.10 -11.18 -2.48
C LEU A 54 -7.56 -12.61 -2.22
N THR A 55 -8.69 -12.99 -2.83
CA THR A 55 -9.08 -14.38 -3.04
C THR A 55 -8.15 -15.02 -4.07
N GLU A 56 -8.27 -16.33 -4.28
CA GLU A 56 -7.56 -17.00 -5.37
C GLU A 56 -7.92 -16.38 -6.73
N PHE A 57 -9.19 -16.09 -6.98
CA PHE A 57 -9.63 -15.40 -8.20
C PHE A 57 -9.03 -14.00 -8.34
N GLY A 58 -8.98 -13.23 -7.26
CA GLY A 58 -8.35 -11.92 -7.24
C GLY A 58 -6.85 -11.98 -7.57
N ARG A 59 -6.16 -13.02 -7.08
CA ARG A 59 -4.75 -13.27 -7.44
C ARG A 59 -4.59 -13.60 -8.92
N GLN A 60 -5.46 -14.47 -9.48
CA GLN A 60 -5.44 -14.79 -10.90
C GLN A 60 -5.71 -13.54 -11.76
N PHE A 61 -6.63 -12.68 -11.35
CA PHE A 61 -6.92 -11.42 -12.02
C PHE A 61 -5.69 -10.50 -12.01
N LYS A 62 -4.99 -10.38 -10.88
CA LYS A 62 -3.75 -9.60 -10.75
C LYS A 62 -2.60 -10.17 -11.59
N ILE A 63 -2.39 -11.49 -11.56
CA ILE A 63 -1.38 -12.20 -12.38
C ILE A 63 -1.72 -12.05 -13.87
N GLY A 64 -2.99 -12.06 -14.24
CA GLY A 64 -3.49 -11.81 -15.62
C GLY A 64 -3.40 -10.35 -16.05
N GLY A 65 -2.69 -9.50 -15.31
CA GLY A 65 -2.40 -8.11 -15.68
C GLY A 65 -3.64 -7.21 -15.65
N TYR A 66 -4.65 -7.51 -14.82
CA TYR A 66 -5.91 -6.75 -14.74
C TYR A 66 -6.75 -6.76 -16.04
N THR A 67 -6.48 -7.70 -16.96
CA THR A 67 -7.05 -7.67 -18.32
C THR A 67 -8.28 -8.55 -18.50
N MET A 68 -8.56 -9.47 -17.56
CA MET A 68 -9.77 -10.29 -17.59
C MET A 68 -11.02 -9.40 -17.63
N SER A 69 -11.99 -9.71 -18.51
CA SER A 69 -13.20 -8.91 -18.70
C SER A 69 -14.34 -9.77 -19.21
N THR A 70 -15.56 -9.44 -18.83
CA THR A 70 -16.78 -10.03 -19.41
C THR A 70 -17.19 -9.36 -20.71
N GLY A 71 -16.55 -8.26 -21.09
CA GLY A 71 -16.88 -7.47 -22.27
C GLY A 71 -18.18 -6.67 -22.17
N GLN A 72 -18.79 -6.59 -20.99
CA GLN A 72 -20.07 -5.91 -20.78
C GLN A 72 -19.95 -4.48 -20.26
N ASP A 73 -18.73 -4.02 -19.90
CA ASP A 73 -18.51 -2.67 -19.38
C ASP A 73 -17.99 -1.74 -20.47
N ASP A 74 -18.77 -0.72 -20.78
CA ASP A 74 -18.45 0.35 -21.74
C ASP A 74 -17.91 1.62 -21.03
N SER A 75 -17.73 1.57 -19.71
CA SER A 75 -17.27 2.71 -18.92
C SER A 75 -15.75 2.81 -18.86
N PRO A 76 -15.18 4.02 -18.83
CA PRO A 76 -13.75 4.19 -18.54
C PRO A 76 -13.38 3.58 -17.19
N PRO A 77 -12.18 3.02 -17.04
CA PRO A 77 -11.77 2.32 -15.80
C PRO A 77 -11.36 3.29 -14.66
N PHE A 78 -12.19 4.30 -14.38
CA PHE A 78 -12.01 5.22 -13.25
C PHE A 78 -12.65 4.71 -11.98
N ALA A 79 -12.05 5.03 -10.83
CA ALA A 79 -12.57 4.79 -9.50
C ALA A 79 -12.12 5.88 -8.52
N VAL A 80 -12.82 6.01 -7.40
CA VAL A 80 -12.47 6.97 -6.34
C VAL A 80 -12.46 6.25 -4.99
N MET A 81 -11.57 6.69 -4.10
CA MET A 81 -11.46 6.23 -2.72
C MET A 81 -11.39 7.42 -1.78
N LEU A 82 -12.07 7.31 -0.64
CA LEU A 82 -12.01 8.28 0.45
C LEU A 82 -11.75 7.55 1.77
N GLN A 83 -10.86 8.09 2.59
CA GLN A 83 -10.51 7.55 3.92
C GLN A 83 -10.58 8.65 4.99
N PRO A 84 -11.79 9.13 5.36
CA PRO A 84 -11.93 9.93 6.56
C PRO A 84 -11.62 9.10 7.80
N SER A 85 -10.91 9.71 8.75
CA SER A 85 -10.41 9.02 9.94
C SER A 85 -10.46 9.89 11.20
N PHE A 86 -10.36 9.22 12.34
CA PHE A 86 -10.15 9.84 13.65
C PHE A 86 -8.95 9.16 14.33
N THR A 87 -8.07 9.97 14.91
CA THR A 87 -6.88 9.51 15.64
C THR A 87 -6.92 10.01 17.08
N HIS A 88 -6.67 9.08 18.01
CA HIS A 88 -6.41 9.36 19.42
C HIS A 88 -5.13 8.64 19.87
N THR A 89 -4.17 9.37 20.42
CA THR A 89 -2.96 8.81 21.02
C THR A 89 -3.08 8.79 22.54
N GLN A 90 -2.43 7.82 23.19
CA GLN A 90 -2.47 7.65 24.65
C GLN A 90 -2.04 8.91 25.40
N VAL A 91 -1.02 9.61 24.91
CA VAL A 91 -0.56 10.90 25.42
C VAL A 91 -0.63 11.93 24.29
N ALA A 92 -0.99 13.16 24.65
CA ALA A 92 -1.04 14.26 23.69
C ALA A 92 0.36 14.59 23.14
N GLN A 93 0.42 14.83 21.83
CA GLN A 93 1.66 15.14 21.12
C GLN A 93 1.96 16.63 21.25
N LEU A 94 2.85 16.99 22.16
CA LEU A 94 3.20 18.38 22.44
C LEU A 94 3.64 19.12 21.16
N GLY A 95 3.01 20.24 20.88
CA GLY A 95 3.25 21.03 19.66
C GLY A 95 2.30 20.72 18.49
N GLY A 96 1.41 19.74 18.64
CA GLY A 96 0.44 19.28 17.63
C GLY A 96 0.88 18.02 16.90
N ALA A 97 -0.08 17.20 16.48
CA ALA A 97 0.17 15.94 15.77
C ALA A 97 0.73 16.18 14.35
N ALA A 98 0.38 17.29 13.73
CA ALA A 98 0.90 17.77 12.45
C ALA A 98 0.53 19.27 12.28
N PRO A 99 1.13 20.00 11.32
CA PRO A 99 0.78 21.40 11.08
C PRO A 99 -0.71 21.60 10.81
N GLY A 100 -1.36 22.35 11.71
CA GLY A 100 -2.81 22.64 11.65
C GLY A 100 -3.70 21.59 12.31
N PHE A 101 -3.13 20.59 13.00
CA PHE A 101 -3.86 19.63 13.82
C PHE A 101 -3.57 19.86 15.31
N LYS A 102 -4.49 19.40 16.15
CA LYS A 102 -4.34 19.48 17.61
C LYS A 102 -3.30 18.45 18.09
N ASP A 103 -2.94 18.58 19.34
CA ASP A 103 -2.05 17.64 20.03
C ASP A 103 -2.65 16.23 20.21
N ASN A 104 -4.00 16.10 20.15
CA ASN A 104 -4.73 14.83 20.21
C ASN A 104 -6.15 14.96 19.67
N ASN A 105 -6.85 13.83 19.50
CA ASN A 105 -8.28 13.76 19.10
C ASN A 105 -8.58 14.47 17.76
N ASN A 106 -7.87 14.07 16.73
CA ASN A 106 -7.93 14.69 15.42
C ASN A 106 -8.82 13.92 14.46
N LEU A 107 -9.69 14.64 13.74
CA LEU A 107 -10.35 14.16 12.54
C LEU A 107 -9.54 14.61 11.32
N ALA A 108 -9.33 13.71 10.37
CA ALA A 108 -8.64 13.98 9.12
C ALA A 108 -9.28 13.24 7.96
N LEU A 109 -9.17 13.79 6.76
CA LEU A 109 -9.26 13.00 5.53
C LEU A 109 -7.86 12.44 5.26
N THR A 110 -7.56 11.25 5.80
CA THR A 110 -6.23 10.66 5.69
C THR A 110 -5.82 10.50 4.24
N GLN A 111 -6.76 10.05 3.39
CA GLN A 111 -6.49 9.85 1.98
C GLN A 111 -7.75 10.07 1.14
N ALA A 112 -7.57 10.72 -0.02
CA ALA A 112 -8.54 10.72 -1.10
C ALA A 112 -7.82 10.38 -2.39
N SER A 113 -8.24 9.33 -3.11
CA SER A 113 -7.55 8.85 -4.30
C SER A 113 -8.48 8.75 -5.50
N ILE A 114 -7.89 9.02 -6.66
CA ILE A 114 -8.50 8.76 -7.96
C ILE A 114 -7.67 7.66 -8.62
N PHE A 115 -8.37 6.67 -9.19
CA PHE A 115 -7.76 5.55 -9.89
C PHE A 115 -8.13 5.55 -11.37
N TYR A 116 -7.19 5.13 -12.20
CA TYR A 116 -7.45 4.59 -13.51
C TYR A 116 -6.90 3.16 -13.51
N ALA A 117 -7.78 2.15 -13.40
CA ALA A 117 -7.36 0.78 -13.12
C ALA A 117 -8.23 -0.24 -13.86
N GLY A 118 -7.60 -1.09 -14.67
CA GLY A 118 -8.25 -2.07 -15.51
C GLY A 118 -7.50 -2.31 -16.83
N ARG A 119 -8.24 -2.70 -17.87
CA ARG A 119 -7.69 -2.75 -19.23
C ARG A 119 -7.29 -1.34 -19.67
N LEU A 120 -6.04 -1.19 -20.15
CA LEU A 120 -5.47 0.14 -20.47
C LEU A 120 -6.35 0.94 -21.43
N PHE A 121 -6.84 0.31 -22.49
CA PHE A 121 -7.71 0.95 -23.48
C PHE A 121 -9.20 0.75 -23.18
N GLY A 122 -9.53 -0.06 -22.15
CA GLY A 122 -10.89 -0.33 -21.71
C GLY A 122 -11.81 -0.72 -22.88
N PRO A 123 -13.00 -0.11 -22.95
CA PRO A 123 -13.97 -0.37 -24.01
C PRO A 123 -13.56 0.25 -25.38
N TYR A 124 -12.53 1.08 -25.38
CA TYR A 124 -12.12 1.83 -26.60
C TYR A 124 -11.13 1.07 -27.49
N ALA A 125 -10.62 -0.11 -27.06
CA ALA A 125 -9.63 -0.87 -27.82
C ALA A 125 -10.07 -1.16 -29.25
N THR A 126 -11.29 -1.66 -29.45
CA THR A 126 -11.85 -1.91 -30.79
C THR A 126 -11.99 -0.66 -31.64
N LYS A 127 -12.40 0.47 -31.03
CA LYS A 127 -12.52 1.75 -31.72
C LYS A 127 -11.18 2.33 -32.15
N LEU A 128 -10.14 2.12 -31.34
CA LEU A 128 -8.79 2.65 -31.58
C LEU A 128 -7.99 1.80 -32.55
N PHE A 129 -8.13 0.47 -32.50
CA PHE A 129 -7.28 -0.48 -33.24
C PHE A 129 -8.04 -1.29 -34.31
N GLY A 130 -9.37 -1.18 -34.37
CA GLY A 130 -10.24 -1.99 -35.24
C GLY A 130 -10.52 -3.39 -34.67
N SER A 131 -11.63 -3.99 -35.07
CA SER A 131 -12.16 -5.25 -34.51
C SER A 131 -11.30 -6.51 -34.75
N GLY A 132 -10.22 -6.45 -35.48
CA GLY A 132 -9.30 -7.57 -35.72
C GLY A 132 -7.91 -7.39 -35.10
N ASN A 133 -7.63 -6.21 -34.52
CA ASN A 133 -6.28 -5.81 -34.12
C ASN A 133 -6.15 -5.53 -32.61
N THR A 134 -7.10 -5.97 -31.80
CA THR A 134 -7.10 -5.70 -30.34
C THR A 134 -6.18 -6.63 -29.55
N GLY A 135 -5.67 -7.71 -30.15
CA GLY A 135 -4.99 -8.79 -29.43
C GLY A 135 -3.85 -8.38 -28.50
N PHE A 136 -3.03 -7.39 -28.88
CA PHE A 136 -2.01 -6.82 -27.99
C PHE A 136 -2.62 -5.86 -26.95
N ALA A 137 -3.53 -5.00 -27.40
CA ALA A 137 -4.19 -4.01 -26.55
C ALA A 137 -5.02 -4.66 -25.43
N ASP A 138 -5.62 -5.83 -25.71
CA ASP A 138 -6.40 -6.61 -24.76
C ASP A 138 -5.56 -7.27 -23.66
N LYS A 139 -4.24 -7.33 -23.83
CA LYS A 139 -3.27 -7.86 -22.86
C LYS A 139 -2.58 -6.79 -22.04
N LEU A 140 -2.94 -5.52 -22.23
CA LEU A 140 -2.39 -4.39 -21.48
C LEU A 140 -3.37 -3.96 -20.40
N GLY A 141 -2.92 -4.10 -19.15
CA GLY A 141 -3.62 -3.60 -17.98
C GLY A 141 -2.84 -2.50 -17.28
N VAL A 142 -3.54 -1.74 -16.47
CA VAL A 142 -3.01 -0.57 -15.80
C VAL A 142 -3.60 -0.44 -14.40
N PHE A 143 -2.81 0.07 -13.48
CA PHE A 143 -3.21 0.54 -12.15
C PHE A 143 -2.50 1.86 -11.91
N LEU A 144 -3.23 2.95 -11.99
CA LEU A 144 -2.74 4.31 -11.70
C LEU A 144 -3.53 4.86 -10.52
N GLN A 145 -2.83 5.40 -9.55
CA GLN A 145 -3.40 6.03 -8.37
C GLN A 145 -2.77 7.42 -8.18
N ALA A 146 -3.62 8.44 -8.09
CA ALA A 146 -3.25 9.76 -7.62
C ALA A 146 -3.94 10.02 -6.29
N THR A 147 -3.18 10.44 -5.28
CA THR A 147 -3.62 10.53 -3.89
C THR A 147 -3.46 11.94 -3.36
N TYR A 148 -4.51 12.43 -2.72
CA TYR A 148 -4.47 13.60 -1.84
C TYR A 148 -4.27 13.14 -0.40
N ASP A 149 -3.16 13.53 0.21
CA ASP A 149 -2.94 13.44 1.65
C ASP A 149 -3.57 14.66 2.33
N GLY A 150 -4.64 14.43 3.09
CA GLY A 150 -5.34 15.52 3.80
C GLY A 150 -4.61 15.99 5.06
N VAL A 151 -3.59 15.28 5.55
CA VAL A 151 -2.72 15.71 6.64
C VAL A 151 -1.64 16.63 6.10
N GLY A 152 -0.87 16.18 5.10
CA GLY A 152 0.12 16.99 4.39
C GLY A 152 -0.48 18.03 3.45
N LYS A 153 -1.77 17.92 3.12
CA LYS A 153 -2.52 18.81 2.19
C LYS A 153 -1.90 18.89 0.81
N THR A 154 -1.38 17.76 0.33
CA THR A 154 -0.65 17.66 -0.94
C THR A 154 -1.24 16.56 -1.81
N TRP A 155 -1.12 16.73 -3.14
CA TRP A 155 -1.38 15.69 -4.13
C TRP A 155 -0.06 15.04 -4.52
N SER A 156 -0.08 13.72 -4.66
CA SER A 156 1.05 12.96 -5.18
C SER A 156 0.57 11.81 -6.07
N TRP A 157 1.42 11.39 -6.99
CA TRP A 157 1.28 10.09 -7.61
C TRP A 157 1.62 9.01 -6.59
N ASP A 158 0.71 8.05 -6.49
CA ASP A 158 0.84 6.89 -5.61
C ASP A 158 1.20 5.64 -6.43
N ASN A 159 0.75 4.47 -6.03
CA ASN A 159 1.08 3.23 -6.72
C ASN A 159 0.66 3.28 -8.20
N THR A 160 1.62 3.01 -9.06
CA THR A 160 1.46 3.08 -10.52
C THR A 160 2.07 1.85 -11.15
N GLU A 161 1.28 1.15 -11.97
CA GLU A 161 1.75 0.00 -12.72
C GLU A 161 1.11 -0.07 -14.11
N LEU A 162 1.92 -0.30 -15.14
CA LEU A 162 1.51 -0.73 -16.46
C LEU A 162 1.96 -2.17 -16.65
N ARG A 163 1.07 -3.06 -17.07
CA ARG A 163 1.33 -4.49 -17.17
C ARG A 163 0.87 -5.07 -18.49
N TYR A 164 1.73 -5.86 -19.12
CA TYR A 164 1.36 -6.79 -20.17
C TYR A 164 1.29 -8.19 -19.57
N ALA A 165 0.25 -8.96 -19.86
CA ALA A 165 0.14 -10.36 -19.45
C ALA A 165 -0.43 -11.23 -20.56
N ASP A 166 0.08 -12.45 -20.64
CA ASP A 166 -0.40 -13.49 -21.57
C ASP A 166 -0.27 -14.88 -20.94
N SER A 167 -0.99 -15.84 -21.44
CA SER A 167 -0.94 -17.24 -20.98
C SER A 167 -0.74 -18.20 -22.15
N LYS A 168 0.14 -19.17 -21.95
CA LYS A 168 0.42 -20.22 -22.93
C LYS A 168 0.64 -21.56 -22.26
N THR A 169 0.31 -22.63 -22.97
CA THR A 169 0.71 -23.99 -22.56
C THR A 169 2.12 -24.28 -23.08
N ILE A 170 3.07 -24.48 -22.16
CA ILE A 170 4.46 -24.79 -22.46
C ILE A 170 4.80 -26.11 -21.77
N GLY A 171 5.24 -27.12 -22.54
CA GLY A 171 5.55 -28.45 -22.00
C GLY A 171 4.38 -29.10 -21.25
N GLY A 172 3.14 -28.89 -21.72
CA GLY A 172 1.93 -29.42 -21.08
C GLY A 172 1.49 -28.70 -19.81
N LYS A 173 2.17 -27.64 -19.39
CA LYS A 173 1.84 -26.83 -18.22
C LYS A 173 1.32 -25.46 -18.64
N ASN A 174 0.29 -24.95 -17.94
CA ASN A 174 -0.14 -23.58 -18.12
C ASN A 174 0.92 -22.63 -17.53
N VAL A 175 1.33 -21.65 -18.32
CA VAL A 175 2.27 -20.60 -17.92
C VAL A 175 1.62 -19.26 -18.21
N THR A 176 1.33 -18.50 -17.17
CA THR A 176 0.96 -17.07 -17.28
C THR A 176 2.22 -16.24 -17.04
N TYR A 177 2.56 -15.39 -17.99
CA TYR A 177 3.75 -14.53 -17.90
C TYR A 177 3.38 -13.10 -18.23
N GLY A 178 4.17 -12.18 -17.74
CA GLY A 178 3.97 -10.76 -18.00
C GLY A 178 5.22 -9.93 -17.82
N PHE A 179 5.10 -8.69 -18.31
CA PHE A 179 6.09 -7.63 -18.12
C PHE A 179 5.39 -6.43 -17.52
N TYR A 180 6.11 -5.66 -16.72
CA TYR A 180 5.53 -4.48 -16.07
C TYR A 180 6.53 -3.33 -15.97
N LEU A 181 5.95 -2.14 -15.85
CA LEU A 181 6.61 -0.93 -15.39
C LEU A 181 5.86 -0.47 -14.14
N ASN A 182 6.55 -0.22 -13.05
CA ASN A 182 5.91 0.28 -11.83
C ASN A 182 6.84 1.21 -11.02
N ASN A 183 6.28 1.84 -9.97
CA ASN A 183 6.98 2.81 -9.13
C ASN A 183 7.11 2.37 -7.67
N ASN A 184 6.84 1.11 -7.35
CA ASN A 184 6.94 0.60 -5.99
C ASN A 184 7.37 -0.87 -6.02
N PRO A 185 8.57 -1.22 -5.52
CA PRO A 185 9.00 -2.61 -5.43
C PRO A 185 7.98 -3.44 -4.67
N SER A 186 7.76 -4.67 -5.13
CA SER A 186 6.81 -5.65 -4.60
C SER A 186 5.31 -5.37 -4.82
N MET A 187 4.90 -4.24 -5.42
CA MET A 187 3.47 -3.99 -5.66
C MET A 187 2.81 -5.02 -6.59
N GLN A 188 3.58 -5.66 -7.44
CA GLN A 188 3.13 -6.71 -8.35
C GLN A 188 2.87 -8.07 -7.67
N ASP A 189 3.28 -8.24 -6.40
CA ASP A 189 3.07 -9.48 -5.64
C ASP A 189 1.59 -9.90 -5.62
N PRO A 190 1.26 -11.14 -6.04
CA PRO A 190 -0.13 -11.59 -6.09
C PRO A 190 -0.77 -11.85 -4.72
N TRP A 191 0.02 -12.11 -3.67
CA TRP A 191 -0.50 -12.48 -2.34
C TRP A 191 -0.68 -11.28 -1.42
N ASN A 192 -0.10 -10.13 -1.74
CA ASN A 192 -0.06 -8.95 -0.88
C ASN A 192 0.58 -9.26 0.50
N SER A 193 1.54 -10.18 0.52
CA SER A 193 2.31 -10.60 1.69
C SER A 193 3.66 -9.88 1.81
N THR A 194 4.12 -9.31 0.69
CA THR A 194 5.32 -8.46 0.61
C THR A 194 4.99 -7.00 0.98
N PRO A 195 6.00 -6.15 1.27
CA PRO A 195 5.79 -4.84 1.92
C PRO A 195 4.79 -3.90 1.25
N ALA A 196 4.79 -3.77 -0.09
CA ALA A 196 3.95 -2.77 -0.78
C ALA A 196 2.45 -2.88 -0.46
N TRP A 197 1.98 -4.07 -0.10
CA TRP A 197 0.59 -4.35 0.27
C TRP A 197 0.50 -5.08 1.62
N GLY A 198 1.54 -4.98 2.46
CA GLY A 198 1.59 -5.60 3.78
C GLY A 198 0.58 -4.97 4.75
N TYR A 199 0.10 -5.76 5.71
CA TYR A 199 -0.73 -5.23 6.80
C TYR A 199 0.16 -4.50 7.85
N PRO A 200 -0.30 -3.42 8.49
CA PRO A 200 -1.61 -2.77 8.32
C PRO A 200 -1.73 -2.04 6.99
N PHE A 201 -2.90 -2.18 6.34
CA PHE A 201 -3.15 -1.57 5.03
C PHE A 201 -3.32 -0.06 5.09
N THR A 202 -3.72 0.43 6.25
CA THR A 202 -3.87 1.84 6.59
C THR A 202 -3.49 2.04 8.05
N SER A 203 -3.01 3.22 8.37
CA SER A 203 -2.65 3.63 9.73
C SER A 203 -2.83 5.14 9.87
N SER A 204 -2.77 5.64 11.10
CA SER A 204 -2.87 7.08 11.32
C SER A 204 -1.63 7.83 10.81
N HIS A 205 -1.84 8.88 10.01
CA HIS A 205 -0.80 9.86 9.66
C HIS A 205 -0.61 10.92 10.76
N LEU A 206 -1.37 10.84 11.86
CA LEU A 206 -1.36 11.80 12.97
C LEU A 206 -0.87 11.17 14.28
N ALA A 207 -0.26 9.99 14.20
CA ALA A 207 0.39 9.31 15.32
C ALA A 207 1.86 9.08 15.00
N ALA A 208 2.68 9.03 16.04
CA ALA A 208 4.09 8.69 15.91
C ALA A 208 4.23 7.24 15.42
N THR A 209 5.18 7.03 14.51
CA THR A 209 5.55 5.71 13.97
C THR A 209 7.02 5.42 14.27
N PRO A 210 7.45 4.14 14.35
CA PRO A 210 8.85 3.80 14.47
C PRO A 210 9.72 4.49 13.41
N ALA A 211 10.88 4.99 13.80
CA ALA A 211 11.79 5.71 12.92
C ALA A 211 12.52 4.76 11.95
N ALA A 212 12.71 3.49 12.34
CA ALA A 212 13.42 2.50 11.55
C ALA A 212 12.49 1.77 10.57
N GLY A 213 13.01 1.46 9.39
CA GLY A 213 12.35 0.66 8.35
C GLY A 213 13.37 0.13 7.37
N THR A 214 13.19 -1.09 6.85
CA THR A 214 14.05 -1.62 5.78
C THR A 214 13.77 -0.92 4.46
N LEU A 215 14.74 -0.88 3.55
CA LEU A 215 14.63 -0.15 2.28
C LEU A 215 13.40 -0.60 1.47
N ILE A 216 13.16 -1.91 1.40
CA ILE A 216 12.04 -2.48 0.64
C ILE A 216 10.68 -2.26 1.34
N ASP A 217 10.65 -2.04 2.67
CA ASP A 217 9.42 -1.77 3.43
C ASP A 217 9.12 -0.25 3.46
N GLY A 218 8.84 0.31 2.30
CA GLY A 218 8.41 1.70 2.12
C GLY A 218 9.52 2.70 1.79
N GLY A 219 10.79 2.36 2.00
CA GLY A 219 11.91 3.30 1.85
C GLY A 219 12.12 3.87 0.45
N VAL A 220 11.59 3.23 -0.58
CA VAL A 220 11.68 3.70 -1.98
C VAL A 220 10.33 3.73 -2.69
N ALA A 221 9.23 3.50 -1.97
CA ALA A 221 7.90 3.50 -2.54
C ALA A 221 7.59 4.83 -3.23
N GLN A 222 7.08 4.78 -4.47
CA GLN A 222 6.75 5.89 -5.37
C GLN A 222 7.96 6.75 -5.81
N GLN A 223 9.13 6.61 -5.17
CA GLN A 223 10.33 7.40 -5.50
C GLN A 223 11.14 6.82 -6.65
N VAL A 224 10.86 5.58 -7.04
CA VAL A 224 11.57 4.84 -8.08
C VAL A 224 10.69 4.55 -9.28
N GLY A 225 11.34 4.32 -10.43
CA GLY A 225 10.74 3.65 -11.57
C GLY A 225 11.44 2.32 -11.80
N GLY A 226 10.67 1.26 -12.03
CA GLY A 226 11.18 -0.07 -12.26
C GLY A 226 10.56 -0.75 -13.47
N ALA A 227 11.31 -1.68 -14.04
CA ALA A 227 10.85 -2.56 -15.10
C ALA A 227 11.16 -4.01 -14.74
N GLY A 228 10.20 -4.90 -14.94
CA GLY A 228 10.36 -6.30 -14.58
C GLY A 228 9.51 -7.24 -15.41
N GLY A 229 9.69 -8.52 -15.13
CA GLY A 229 8.92 -9.58 -15.74
C GLY A 229 8.70 -10.74 -14.77
N TYR A 230 7.56 -11.39 -14.90
CA TYR A 230 7.16 -12.50 -14.04
C TYR A 230 6.59 -13.68 -14.83
N ALA A 231 6.57 -14.83 -14.18
CA ALA A 231 5.90 -16.01 -14.67
C ALA A 231 5.25 -16.80 -13.52
N MET A 232 4.00 -17.23 -13.72
CA MET A 232 3.31 -18.21 -12.89
C MET A 232 3.24 -19.52 -13.66
N ILE A 233 3.89 -20.55 -13.17
CA ILE A 233 4.02 -21.85 -13.81
C ILE A 233 3.11 -22.86 -13.09
N ALA A 234 2.17 -23.45 -13.83
CA ALA A 234 1.24 -24.48 -13.36
C ALA A 234 0.49 -24.07 -12.07
N ASN A 235 0.19 -22.77 -11.92
CA ASN A 235 -0.43 -22.17 -10.71
C ASN A 235 0.31 -22.54 -9.39
N SER A 236 1.58 -22.89 -9.47
CA SER A 236 2.34 -23.42 -8.35
C SER A 236 3.66 -22.71 -8.09
N LEU A 237 4.36 -22.24 -9.11
CA LEU A 237 5.64 -21.57 -8.99
C LEU A 237 5.52 -20.17 -9.61
N TYR A 238 5.73 -19.16 -8.79
CA TYR A 238 5.84 -17.76 -9.21
C TYR A 238 7.29 -17.32 -9.20
N LEU A 239 7.71 -16.69 -10.27
CA LEU A 239 9.04 -16.10 -10.45
C LEU A 239 8.86 -14.66 -10.91
N ASP A 240 9.64 -13.75 -10.34
CA ASP A 240 9.63 -12.32 -10.69
C ASP A 240 11.03 -11.72 -10.56
N LEU A 241 11.43 -10.94 -11.54
CA LEU A 241 12.68 -10.20 -11.57
C LEU A 241 12.45 -8.80 -12.11
N ALA A 242 13.04 -7.81 -11.46
CA ALA A 242 12.97 -6.41 -11.88
C ALA A 242 14.27 -5.65 -11.60
N GLY A 243 14.39 -4.49 -12.23
CA GLY A 243 15.40 -3.48 -11.90
C GLY A 243 14.72 -2.14 -11.61
N TYR A 244 15.11 -1.50 -10.52
CA TYR A 244 14.57 -0.21 -10.07
C TYR A 244 15.65 0.86 -10.08
N ARG A 245 15.25 2.08 -10.33
CA ARG A 245 16.11 3.27 -10.24
C ARG A 245 15.31 4.43 -9.68
N THR A 246 15.94 5.27 -8.85
CA THR A 246 15.31 6.50 -8.38
C THR A 246 14.99 7.42 -9.56
N LEU A 247 13.78 7.96 -9.55
CA LEU A 247 13.36 9.00 -10.49
C LEU A 247 14.24 10.24 -10.30
N ASP A 248 14.50 10.99 -11.37
CA ASP A 248 15.21 12.25 -11.23
C ASP A 248 14.41 13.24 -10.36
N HIS A 249 15.13 14.17 -9.71
CA HIS A 249 14.52 15.07 -8.74
C HIS A 249 13.40 15.95 -9.34
N HIS A 250 13.54 16.36 -10.60
CA HIS A 250 12.51 17.15 -11.27
C HIS A 250 11.23 16.33 -11.46
N THR A 251 11.36 15.09 -11.87
CA THR A 251 10.23 14.16 -12.02
C THR A 251 9.57 13.86 -10.67
N GLN A 252 10.35 13.55 -9.61
CA GLN A 252 9.80 13.33 -8.27
C GLN A 252 8.99 14.53 -7.79
N LYS A 253 9.55 15.74 -7.94
CA LYS A 253 8.89 16.98 -7.57
C LYS A 253 7.63 17.24 -8.39
N ALA A 254 7.65 16.97 -9.69
CA ALA A 254 6.49 17.13 -10.57
C ALA A 254 5.35 16.14 -10.23
N LEU A 255 5.71 14.96 -9.75
CA LEU A 255 4.76 13.92 -9.31
C LEU A 255 4.31 14.09 -7.85
N GLY A 256 4.87 15.05 -7.11
CA GLY A 256 4.57 15.29 -5.70
C GLY A 256 5.07 14.19 -4.78
N VAL A 257 6.05 13.39 -5.21
CA VAL A 257 6.66 12.31 -4.43
C VAL A 257 8.05 12.73 -3.99
N ASP A 258 8.39 12.51 -2.71
CA ASP A 258 9.67 12.88 -2.09
C ASP A 258 10.21 14.25 -2.62
N PRO A 259 9.51 15.36 -2.35
CA PRO A 259 9.89 16.67 -2.90
C PRO A 259 11.28 17.13 -2.46
N GLU A 260 11.79 16.62 -1.33
CA GLU A 260 13.15 16.90 -0.84
C GLU A 260 14.20 16.01 -1.55
N GLY A 261 13.82 14.84 -2.02
CA GLY A 261 14.63 13.96 -2.86
C GLY A 261 15.94 13.51 -2.23
N GLN A 262 15.92 13.13 -0.96
CA GLN A 262 17.13 12.90 -0.17
C GLN A 262 17.88 11.60 -0.53
N THR A 263 17.19 10.55 -0.95
CA THR A 263 17.82 9.27 -1.28
C THR A 263 17.88 9.07 -2.78
N GLN A 264 19.03 8.64 -3.28
CA GLN A 264 19.21 8.32 -4.69
C GLN A 264 19.86 6.95 -4.86
N ILE A 265 19.10 6.01 -5.45
CA ILE A 265 19.66 4.76 -5.94
C ILE A 265 20.53 5.07 -7.16
N THR A 266 21.76 4.62 -7.15
CA THR A 266 22.69 4.71 -8.27
C THR A 266 22.67 3.43 -9.11
N GLY A 267 22.63 3.58 -10.43
CA GLY A 267 22.50 2.40 -11.31
C GLY A 267 21.09 1.80 -11.27
N ALA A 268 21.02 0.48 -11.34
CA ALA A 268 19.80 -0.30 -11.24
C ALA A 268 19.85 -1.20 -10.01
N ALA A 269 18.85 -1.09 -9.14
CA ALA A 269 18.69 -1.97 -7.99
C ALA A 269 17.89 -3.22 -8.41
N PRO A 270 18.48 -4.42 -8.44
CA PRO A 270 17.78 -5.65 -8.73
C PRO A 270 16.79 -5.98 -7.60
N TYR A 271 15.60 -6.42 -8.01
CA TYR A 271 14.56 -7.01 -7.18
C TYR A 271 14.27 -8.42 -7.66
N TRP A 272 13.97 -9.33 -6.75
CA TRP A 272 13.52 -10.68 -7.06
C TRP A 272 12.38 -11.13 -6.16
N ARG A 273 11.54 -12.06 -6.67
CA ARG A 273 10.60 -12.84 -5.88
C ARG A 273 10.48 -14.25 -6.45
N ILE A 274 10.48 -15.24 -5.55
CA ILE A 274 10.21 -16.64 -5.87
C ILE A 274 9.18 -17.11 -4.85
N ALA A 275 8.05 -17.67 -5.30
CA ALA A 275 7.05 -18.20 -4.39
C ALA A 275 6.50 -19.55 -4.89
N LEU A 276 6.25 -20.44 -3.95
CA LEU A 276 5.62 -21.73 -4.16
C LEU A 276 4.21 -21.72 -3.58
N VAL A 277 3.26 -22.23 -4.34
CA VAL A 277 1.86 -22.35 -3.93
C VAL A 277 1.45 -23.80 -3.93
N ARG A 278 0.76 -24.23 -2.88
CA ARG A 278 0.26 -25.59 -2.75
C ARG A 278 -1.11 -25.59 -2.06
N PRO A 279 -2.06 -26.41 -2.52
CA PRO A 279 -3.23 -26.74 -1.73
C PRO A 279 -2.77 -27.55 -0.49
N VAL A 280 -3.30 -27.20 0.67
CA VAL A 280 -3.03 -27.87 1.96
C VAL A 280 -4.35 -28.02 2.69
N GLY A 281 -4.87 -29.25 2.74
CA GLY A 281 -6.22 -29.49 3.22
C GLY A 281 -7.24 -28.74 2.36
N PRO A 282 -8.20 -28.02 2.98
CA PRO A 282 -9.18 -27.19 2.27
C PRO A 282 -8.63 -25.80 1.88
N GLY A 283 -7.45 -25.42 2.37
CA GLY A 283 -6.85 -24.12 2.14
C GLY A 283 -5.74 -24.13 1.09
N VAL A 284 -5.18 -22.96 0.88
CA VAL A 284 -4.04 -22.72 -0.02
C VAL A 284 -2.91 -22.13 0.81
N TRP A 285 -1.75 -22.76 0.71
CA TRP A 285 -0.52 -22.29 1.33
C TRP A 285 0.44 -21.76 0.28
N GLU A 286 1.02 -20.63 0.57
CA GLU A 286 2.10 -20.00 -0.18
C GLU A 286 3.31 -19.81 0.74
N ILE A 287 4.50 -20.00 0.21
CA ILE A 287 5.78 -19.65 0.82
C ILE A 287 6.69 -19.06 -0.23
N GLY A 288 7.35 -17.95 0.11
CA GLY A 288 8.21 -17.25 -0.83
C GLY A 288 9.43 -16.61 -0.21
N THR A 289 10.32 -16.18 -1.08
CA THR A 289 11.44 -15.28 -0.79
C THR A 289 11.41 -14.12 -1.75
N PHE A 290 11.84 -12.96 -1.29
CA PHE A 290 11.95 -11.74 -2.06
C PHE A 290 13.13 -10.91 -1.56
N GLY A 291 13.53 -9.92 -2.32
CA GLY A 291 14.57 -9.01 -1.87
C GLY A 291 14.94 -7.98 -2.90
N MET A 292 15.79 -7.07 -2.46
CA MET A 292 16.31 -5.96 -3.26
C MET A 292 17.74 -5.66 -2.84
N ALA A 293 18.58 -5.25 -3.81
CA ALA A 293 19.91 -4.75 -3.50
C ALA A 293 20.10 -3.39 -4.18
N ALA A 294 20.50 -2.37 -3.41
CA ALA A 294 20.65 -1.02 -3.91
C ALA A 294 21.99 -0.41 -3.49
N ASP A 295 22.62 0.28 -4.42
CA ASP A 295 23.69 1.24 -4.09
C ASP A 295 23.05 2.64 -4.06
N THR A 296 23.35 3.44 -3.02
CA THR A 296 22.68 4.74 -2.81
C THR A 296 23.68 5.87 -2.59
N TYR A 297 23.30 7.08 -3.00
CA TYR A 297 23.98 8.32 -2.61
C TYR A 297 23.14 8.99 -1.51
N PRO A 298 23.61 9.03 -0.25
CA PRO A 298 22.91 9.71 0.83
C PRO A 298 22.83 11.22 0.55
N GLY A 299 21.64 11.81 0.74
CA GLY A 299 21.41 13.23 0.42
C GLY A 299 21.68 13.59 -1.05
N ARG A 300 21.71 12.62 -1.96
CA ARG A 300 22.13 12.74 -3.38
C ARG A 300 23.58 13.22 -3.56
N ASP A 301 24.40 13.12 -2.53
CA ASP A 301 25.80 13.51 -2.58
C ASP A 301 26.68 12.34 -3.02
N SER A 302 27.23 12.43 -4.22
CA SER A 302 28.16 11.43 -4.77
C SER A 302 29.61 11.64 -4.40
N SER A 303 29.97 12.72 -3.68
CA SER A 303 31.34 13.10 -3.38
C SER A 303 32.03 12.12 -2.41
N ALA A 304 31.26 11.49 -1.52
CA ALA A 304 31.77 10.53 -0.53
C ALA A 304 31.70 9.06 -0.97
N GLY A 305 31.30 8.80 -2.22
CA GLY A 305 31.06 7.45 -2.70
C GLY A 305 29.60 7.02 -2.56
N ARG A 306 29.36 5.77 -2.22
CA ARG A 306 28.01 5.20 -2.13
C ARG A 306 27.90 4.28 -0.93
N ASP A 307 26.67 4.14 -0.43
CA ASP A 307 26.29 3.11 0.50
C ASP A 307 25.69 1.92 -0.24
N ARG A 308 25.75 0.74 0.36
CA ARG A 308 25.11 -0.47 -0.17
C ARG A 308 24.10 -1.01 0.83
N ILE A 309 22.88 -1.26 0.37
CA ILE A 309 21.76 -1.79 1.15
C ILE A 309 21.29 -3.07 0.47
N VAL A 310 21.15 -4.15 1.23
CA VAL A 310 20.67 -5.44 0.74
C VAL A 310 19.58 -5.98 1.65
N ASP A 311 18.37 -6.08 1.11
CA ASP A 311 17.22 -6.71 1.74
C ASP A 311 17.02 -8.12 1.24
N VAL A 312 16.83 -9.07 2.16
CA VAL A 312 16.40 -10.44 1.89
C VAL A 312 15.20 -10.74 2.78
N GLY A 313 14.09 -11.09 2.15
CA GLY A 313 12.84 -11.41 2.84
C GLY A 313 12.36 -12.84 2.60
N ILE A 314 11.63 -13.35 3.56
CA ILE A 314 10.85 -14.58 3.48
C ILE A 314 9.44 -14.25 3.92
N ASP A 315 8.46 -14.78 3.21
CA ASP A 315 7.06 -14.66 3.57
C ASP A 315 6.33 -15.99 3.42
N SER A 316 5.18 -16.08 4.07
CA SER A 316 4.28 -17.22 3.94
C SER A 316 2.86 -16.78 4.22
N GLN A 317 1.92 -17.31 3.43
CA GLN A 317 0.49 -17.08 3.60
C GLN A 317 -0.27 -18.40 3.55
N TYR A 318 -1.12 -18.62 4.55
CA TYR A 318 -2.16 -19.64 4.49
C TYR A 318 -3.53 -18.97 4.44
N GLN A 319 -4.37 -19.42 3.50
CA GLN A 319 -5.73 -18.92 3.34
C GLN A 319 -6.71 -20.07 3.19
N GLU A 320 -7.78 -20.04 3.96
CA GLU A 320 -8.86 -21.03 3.95
C GLU A 320 -10.20 -20.31 4.03
N SER A 321 -11.15 -20.78 3.21
CA SER A 321 -12.53 -20.29 3.19
C SER A 321 -13.48 -21.38 3.63
N PHE A 322 -14.31 -21.06 4.61
CA PHE A 322 -15.40 -21.90 5.13
C PHE A 322 -16.75 -21.32 4.66
N GLU A 323 -17.83 -21.99 4.98
CA GLU A 323 -19.19 -21.54 4.63
C GLU A 323 -19.48 -20.12 5.17
N HIS A 324 -19.12 -19.87 6.44
CA HIS A 324 -19.38 -18.60 7.13
C HIS A 324 -18.13 -17.85 7.57
N ALA A 325 -16.94 -18.27 7.16
CA ALA A 325 -15.71 -17.62 7.60
C ALA A 325 -14.58 -17.75 6.58
N ASP A 326 -13.73 -16.72 6.53
CA ASP A 326 -12.44 -16.79 5.86
C ASP A 326 -11.33 -16.54 6.87
N ILE A 327 -10.30 -17.37 6.83
CA ILE A 327 -9.09 -17.23 7.67
C ILE A 327 -7.90 -16.95 6.75
N THR A 328 -7.09 -15.96 7.11
CA THR A 328 -5.82 -15.72 6.45
C THR A 328 -4.73 -15.49 7.50
N ALA A 329 -3.70 -16.32 7.50
CA ALA A 329 -2.50 -16.14 8.30
C ALA A 329 -1.34 -15.73 7.39
N VAL A 330 -0.61 -14.68 7.76
CA VAL A 330 0.54 -14.17 7.00
C VAL A 330 1.71 -13.97 7.95
N ILE A 331 2.88 -14.43 7.55
CA ILE A 331 4.15 -14.16 8.21
C ILE A 331 5.08 -13.52 7.17
N SER A 332 5.79 -12.46 7.57
CA SER A 332 6.83 -11.83 6.77
C SER A 332 8.02 -11.50 7.66
N TRP A 333 9.20 -11.79 7.17
CA TRP A 333 10.46 -11.43 7.81
C TRP A 333 11.42 -10.88 6.76
N ILE A 334 12.06 -9.75 7.07
CA ILE A 334 13.05 -9.11 6.22
C ILE A 334 14.31 -8.90 7.04
N HIS A 335 15.45 -9.25 6.48
CA HIS A 335 16.78 -8.93 6.99
C HIS A 335 17.46 -7.96 6.02
N GLU A 336 17.89 -6.83 6.54
CA GLU A 336 18.65 -5.81 5.82
C GLU A 336 20.10 -5.78 6.33
N HIS A 337 21.03 -5.72 5.39
CA HIS A 337 22.43 -5.47 5.65
C HIS A 337 22.86 -4.19 4.94
N ASN A 338 23.48 -3.30 5.69
CA ASN A 338 23.90 -1.97 5.24
C ASN A 338 25.41 -1.82 5.36
N ASP A 339 26.07 -1.37 4.29
CA ASP A 339 27.45 -0.87 4.30
C ASP A 339 27.41 0.65 4.11
N TRP A 340 27.79 1.39 5.16
CA TRP A 340 27.65 2.85 5.24
C TRP A 340 28.93 3.59 4.84
N GLN A 341 29.51 3.30 3.68
CA GLN A 341 30.75 3.95 3.26
C GLN A 341 30.60 5.46 3.06
N ALA A 342 29.58 5.87 2.33
CA ALA A 342 29.35 7.29 2.06
C ALA A 342 28.73 8.00 3.29
N SER A 343 27.73 7.39 3.91
CA SER A 343 27.09 7.94 5.11
C SER A 343 28.07 8.14 6.27
N GLN A 344 28.99 7.19 6.49
CA GLN A 344 30.02 7.35 7.51
C GLN A 344 30.99 8.49 7.16
N ALA A 345 31.43 8.59 5.90
CA ALA A 345 32.30 9.67 5.47
C ALA A 345 31.66 11.08 5.59
N LEU A 346 30.33 11.14 5.42
CA LEU A 346 29.54 12.37 5.58
C LEU A 346 29.09 12.63 7.03
N GLY A 347 29.40 11.73 7.97
CA GLY A 347 28.97 11.86 9.38
C GLY A 347 27.47 11.64 9.58
N LEU A 348 26.83 10.87 8.71
CA LEU A 348 25.40 10.49 8.77
C LEU A 348 25.17 9.11 9.42
N ALA A 349 26.23 8.29 9.52
CA ALA A 349 26.24 7.03 10.24
C ALA A 349 27.45 6.96 11.16
N SER A 350 27.29 6.36 12.36
CA SER A 350 28.39 6.15 13.32
C SER A 350 29.15 4.87 13.00
N ASN A 351 28.44 3.84 12.57
CA ASN A 351 29.00 2.54 12.25
C ASN A 351 29.37 2.45 10.75
N PRO A 352 30.41 1.64 10.40
CA PRO A 352 30.72 1.37 8.99
C PRO A 352 29.69 0.46 8.31
N SER A 353 28.97 -0.36 9.09
CA SER A 353 27.91 -1.24 8.65
C SER A 353 26.94 -1.52 9.77
N ASP A 354 25.66 -1.75 9.42
CA ASP A 354 24.59 -2.10 10.36
C ASP A 354 23.70 -3.22 9.76
N ARG A 355 23.00 -3.88 10.63
CA ARG A 355 21.93 -4.84 10.30
C ARG A 355 20.63 -4.33 10.87
N LEU A 356 19.59 -4.45 10.07
CA LEU A 356 18.22 -4.21 10.48
C LEU A 356 17.37 -5.41 10.10
N TRP A 357 16.36 -5.73 10.88
CA TRP A 357 15.40 -6.75 10.50
C TRP A 357 14.00 -6.37 10.99
N ASN A 358 13.01 -6.76 10.23
CA ASN A 358 11.64 -6.67 10.65
C ASN A 358 10.93 -8.04 10.56
N PHE A 359 9.95 -8.23 11.42
CA PHE A 359 9.09 -9.40 11.42
C PHE A 359 7.65 -8.97 11.67
N LYS A 360 6.74 -9.51 10.88
CA LYS A 360 5.30 -9.30 11.03
C LYS A 360 4.60 -10.65 10.96
N ALA A 361 3.73 -10.94 11.94
CA ALA A 361 2.86 -12.12 11.94
C ALA A 361 1.42 -11.65 12.11
N THR A 362 0.57 -11.94 11.14
CA THR A 362 -0.81 -11.43 11.06
C THR A 362 -1.77 -12.61 10.98
N LEU A 363 -2.81 -12.59 11.81
CA LEU A 363 -3.95 -13.47 11.69
C LEU A 363 -5.19 -12.65 11.44
N HIS A 364 -5.90 -13.00 10.38
CA HIS A 364 -7.13 -12.36 9.97
C HIS A 364 -8.25 -13.39 9.95
N TYR A 365 -9.38 -13.04 10.55
CA TYR A 365 -10.63 -13.80 10.56
C TYR A 365 -11.75 -12.91 10.06
N LEU A 366 -12.48 -13.35 9.05
CA LEU A 366 -13.64 -12.65 8.48
C LEU A 366 -14.87 -13.53 8.64
N TYR A 367 -15.79 -13.12 9.49
CA TYR A 367 -17.05 -13.81 9.71
C TYR A 367 -18.12 -13.29 8.78
N ASP A 368 -18.84 -14.24 8.17
CA ASP A 368 -19.97 -13.98 7.26
C ASP A 368 -19.64 -12.90 6.21
N ARG A 369 -18.35 -12.83 5.85
CA ARG A 369 -17.81 -11.88 4.88
C ARG A 369 -18.16 -10.42 5.17
N THR A 370 -18.55 -10.14 6.41
CA THR A 370 -19.09 -8.86 6.89
C THR A 370 -18.31 -8.31 8.08
N TYR A 371 -17.90 -9.18 9.02
CA TYR A 371 -17.21 -8.78 10.25
C TYR A 371 -15.79 -9.31 10.29
N GLY A 372 -14.82 -8.41 10.22
CA GLY A 372 -13.40 -8.76 10.25
C GLY A 372 -12.79 -8.56 11.64
N LEU A 373 -11.89 -9.47 12.03
CA LEU A 373 -11.02 -9.33 13.18
C LEU A 373 -9.59 -9.62 12.73
N THR A 374 -8.67 -8.70 12.99
CA THR A 374 -7.25 -8.89 12.66
C THR A 374 -6.40 -8.62 13.89
N GLY A 375 -5.43 -9.49 14.12
CA GLY A 375 -4.34 -9.29 15.08
C GLY A 375 -3.01 -9.42 14.37
N GLN A 376 -2.09 -8.49 14.62
CA GLN A 376 -0.71 -8.54 14.15
C GLN A 376 0.24 -8.33 15.30
N TYR A 377 1.29 -9.15 15.38
CA TYR A 377 2.52 -8.84 16.09
C TYR A 377 3.53 -8.30 15.08
N PHE A 378 4.23 -7.24 15.46
CA PHE A 378 5.32 -6.69 14.67
C PHE A 378 6.52 -6.41 15.52
N VAL A 379 7.70 -6.53 14.94
CA VAL A 379 8.96 -6.09 15.53
C VAL A 379 9.90 -5.62 14.44
N ILE A 380 10.60 -4.53 14.73
CA ILE A 380 11.77 -4.07 14.02
C ILE A 380 12.89 -3.92 15.02
N ASP A 381 14.08 -4.45 14.72
CA ASP A 381 15.25 -4.41 15.61
C ASP A 381 16.53 -4.48 14.77
N GLY A 382 17.67 -4.12 15.34
CA GLY A 382 18.93 -4.12 14.64
C GLY A 382 20.06 -3.52 15.45
N ASP A 383 21.15 -3.23 14.77
CA ASP A 383 22.32 -2.61 15.37
C ASP A 383 22.00 -1.16 15.77
N SER A 384 22.60 -0.71 16.87
CA SER A 384 22.41 0.66 17.37
C SER A 384 23.38 1.61 16.66
N ASP A 385 22.85 2.72 16.12
CA ASP A 385 23.63 3.81 15.56
C ASP A 385 23.04 5.16 15.98
N ALA A 386 23.81 5.98 16.68
CA ALA A 386 23.35 7.23 17.25
C ALA A 386 23.13 8.34 16.20
N LEU A 387 23.73 8.22 15.02
CA LEU A 387 23.54 9.19 13.93
C LEU A 387 22.38 8.77 13.01
N LEU A 388 22.17 7.49 12.80
CA LEU A 388 21.00 7.00 12.02
C LEU A 388 19.69 7.16 12.81
N PHE A 389 19.75 7.02 14.15
CA PHE A 389 18.57 7.12 15.02
C PHE A 389 18.73 8.25 16.08
N PRO A 390 18.88 9.52 15.64
CA PRO A 390 19.23 10.63 16.54
C PRO A 390 18.11 11.00 17.53
N GLY A 391 16.87 10.56 17.29
CA GLY A 391 15.74 10.76 18.22
C GLY A 391 15.62 9.71 19.32
N ASN A 392 16.52 8.71 19.35
CA ASN A 392 16.48 7.59 20.28
C ASN A 392 17.58 7.76 21.32
N ALA A 393 17.23 7.69 22.61
CA ALA A 393 18.19 7.93 23.72
C ALA A 393 19.39 6.96 23.71
N ASN A 394 19.24 5.77 23.13
CA ASN A 394 20.27 4.72 23.05
C ASN A 394 20.74 4.41 21.62
N GLY A 395 20.27 5.18 20.61
CA GLY A 395 20.58 4.95 19.20
C GLY A 395 20.03 3.63 18.62
N SER A 396 19.17 2.91 19.34
CA SER A 396 18.64 1.60 18.89
C SER A 396 17.39 1.79 18.03
N PRO A 397 17.22 1.00 16.91
CA PRO A 397 16.03 1.03 16.08
C PRO A 397 14.84 0.31 16.70
N LYS A 398 15.01 -0.41 17.80
CA LYS A 398 14.04 -1.37 18.34
C LYS A 398 12.66 -0.78 18.56
N SER A 399 11.67 -1.35 17.86
CA SER A 399 10.25 -1.09 18.11
C SER A 399 9.46 -2.37 17.91
N ASP A 400 8.61 -2.74 18.87
CA ASP A 400 7.74 -3.90 18.77
C ASP A 400 6.40 -3.65 19.44
N GLY A 401 5.41 -4.41 19.01
CA GLY A 401 4.08 -4.26 19.53
C GLY A 401 3.02 -5.08 18.81
N PHE A 402 1.78 -4.68 19.00
CA PHE A 402 0.62 -5.34 18.41
C PHE A 402 -0.28 -4.32 17.71
N VAL A 403 -0.91 -4.76 16.62
CA VAL A 403 -2.01 -4.05 15.98
C VAL A 403 -3.24 -4.94 16.03
N PHE A 404 -4.31 -4.46 16.64
CA PHE A 404 -5.62 -5.12 16.65
C PHE A 404 -6.59 -4.30 15.81
N GLN A 405 -7.41 -4.95 14.98
CA GLN A 405 -8.37 -4.24 14.14
C GLN A 405 -9.68 -5.02 14.07
N VAL A 406 -10.78 -4.31 14.21
CA VAL A 406 -12.14 -4.81 13.96
C VAL A 406 -12.68 -4.07 12.74
N ASN A 407 -13.28 -4.81 11.80
CA ASN A 407 -13.84 -4.28 10.57
C ASN A 407 -15.31 -4.64 10.42
N TYR A 408 -16.06 -3.71 9.83
CA TYR A 408 -17.44 -3.93 9.40
C TYR A 408 -17.58 -3.54 7.94
N LEU A 409 -18.02 -4.51 7.11
CA LEU A 409 -18.15 -4.37 5.66
C LEU A 409 -19.63 -4.58 5.24
N PRO A 410 -20.51 -3.57 5.41
CA PRO A 410 -21.96 -3.72 5.20
C PRO A 410 -22.34 -4.12 3.77
N PHE A 411 -21.50 -3.79 2.78
CA PHE A 411 -21.81 -3.96 1.38
C PHE A 411 -20.98 -5.09 0.70
N ASN A 412 -20.23 -5.85 1.47
CA ASN A 412 -19.29 -6.83 0.90
C ASN A 412 -19.98 -7.96 0.14
N GLN A 413 -21.11 -8.47 0.65
CA GLN A 413 -21.88 -9.55 0.01
C GLN A 413 -22.93 -9.03 -0.98
N GLY A 414 -23.76 -8.10 -0.55
CA GLY A 414 -24.93 -7.62 -1.30
C GLY A 414 -24.65 -6.49 -2.29
N GLY A 415 -23.45 -5.94 -2.24
CA GLY A 415 -23.13 -4.69 -2.93
C GLY A 415 -23.65 -3.47 -2.19
N GLY A 416 -23.36 -2.28 -2.73
CA GLY A 416 -23.81 -1.00 -2.18
C GLY A 416 -25.28 -0.72 -2.39
N PRO A 417 -25.76 0.44 -1.93
CA PRO A 417 -27.15 0.85 -2.10
C PRO A 417 -27.56 0.95 -3.58
N ALA A 418 -28.84 0.92 -3.87
CA ALA A 418 -29.37 0.86 -5.23
C ALA A 418 -28.85 1.96 -6.18
N PHE A 419 -28.52 3.12 -5.64
CA PHE A 419 -27.90 4.22 -6.41
C PHE A 419 -26.36 4.05 -6.60
N TRP A 420 -25.72 3.15 -5.81
CA TRP A 420 -24.31 2.79 -5.92
C TRP A 420 -24.08 1.28 -5.68
N PRO A 421 -24.60 0.43 -6.53
CA PRO A 421 -24.70 -1.00 -6.27
C PRO A 421 -23.35 -1.73 -6.16
N ARG A 422 -22.27 -1.10 -6.61
CA ARG A 422 -20.93 -1.68 -6.54
C ARG A 422 -19.95 -0.87 -5.69
N SER A 423 -20.41 0.15 -4.98
CA SER A 423 -19.62 0.77 -3.92
C SER A 423 -19.41 -0.20 -2.77
N ASN A 424 -18.35 -0.01 -2.03
CA ASN A 424 -18.12 -0.71 -0.79
C ASN A 424 -17.62 0.25 0.29
N VAL A 425 -17.88 -0.12 1.54
CA VAL A 425 -17.45 0.62 2.71
C VAL A 425 -16.86 -0.39 3.69
N LYS A 426 -15.67 -0.08 4.21
CA LYS A 426 -15.07 -0.77 5.34
C LYS A 426 -14.92 0.22 6.48
N LEU A 427 -15.63 -0.01 7.57
CA LEU A 427 -15.46 0.74 8.82
C LEU A 427 -14.46 -0.04 9.69
N SER A 428 -13.41 0.62 10.11
CA SER A 428 -12.33 0.01 10.88
C SER A 428 -12.13 0.71 12.22
N LEU A 429 -11.95 -0.08 13.27
CA LEU A 429 -11.43 0.34 14.56
C LEU A 429 -10.10 -0.37 14.76
N GLN A 430 -9.00 0.36 14.74
CA GLN A 430 -7.64 -0.15 14.92
C GLN A 430 -7.05 0.36 16.22
N TYR A 431 -6.36 -0.50 16.96
CA TYR A 431 -5.60 -0.14 18.16
C TYR A 431 -4.18 -0.68 18.06
N THR A 432 -3.21 0.24 18.05
CA THR A 432 -1.78 -0.08 18.05
C THR A 432 -1.23 0.05 19.45
N VAL A 433 -0.50 -0.98 19.91
CA VAL A 433 0.15 -1.04 21.22
C VAL A 433 1.64 -1.22 21.02
N TYR A 434 2.46 -0.40 21.65
CA TYR A 434 3.90 -0.50 21.63
C TYR A 434 4.45 -1.04 22.95
N ASN A 435 5.24 -2.13 22.89
CA ASN A 435 6.03 -2.64 23.99
C ASN A 435 7.37 -1.91 24.09
N HIS A 436 8.02 -1.70 22.93
CA HIS A 436 9.19 -0.82 22.75
C HIS A 436 8.90 0.15 21.60
N PHE A 437 9.44 1.33 21.67
CA PHE A 437 9.35 2.36 20.64
C PHE A 437 10.68 3.07 20.56
N ASN A 438 11.27 3.16 19.36
CA ASN A 438 12.52 3.84 19.10
C ASN A 438 13.61 3.54 20.17
N GLY A 439 13.86 2.25 20.41
CA GLY A 439 14.95 1.74 21.23
C GLY A 439 14.60 1.36 22.66
N ALA A 440 13.49 1.84 23.25
CA ALA A 440 13.21 1.53 24.64
C ALA A 440 11.72 1.43 25.00
N LYS A 441 11.45 0.81 26.14
CA LYS A 441 10.12 0.76 26.75
C LYS A 441 9.77 2.05 27.48
N THR A 442 10.76 2.66 28.12
CA THR A 442 10.62 3.86 28.92
C THR A 442 11.71 4.86 28.55
N ASN A 443 11.39 6.15 28.58
CA ASN A 443 12.33 7.24 28.27
C ASN A 443 13.11 7.02 26.96
N TYR A 444 12.38 6.62 25.88
CA TYR A 444 13.01 6.26 24.62
C TYR A 444 13.68 7.46 23.92
N ASP A 445 13.18 8.67 24.16
CA ASP A 445 13.66 9.93 23.61
C ASP A 445 14.69 10.66 24.49
N GLY A 446 14.98 10.13 25.70
CA GLY A 446 15.83 10.81 26.69
C GLY A 446 15.13 11.96 27.42
N ALA A 447 13.90 12.34 27.05
CA ALA A 447 13.12 13.43 27.65
C ALA A 447 11.93 12.93 28.47
N GLY A 448 11.77 11.61 28.62
CA GLY A 448 10.78 10.97 29.50
C GLY A 448 9.63 10.27 28.79
N ALA A 449 9.57 10.28 27.46
CA ALA A 449 8.52 9.60 26.70
C ALA A 449 8.67 8.07 26.79
N ASN A 450 7.56 7.37 26.92
CA ASN A 450 7.51 5.91 27.00
C ASN A 450 6.86 5.32 25.75
N ALA A 451 7.20 4.09 25.41
CA ALA A 451 6.62 3.38 24.24
C ALA A 451 5.09 3.43 24.24
N ARG A 452 4.45 3.14 25.40
CA ARG A 452 3.00 3.16 25.55
C ARG A 452 2.33 4.52 25.30
N ASP A 453 3.08 5.62 25.39
CA ASP A 453 2.56 6.97 25.20
C ASP A 453 2.13 7.19 23.74
N ASN A 454 2.70 6.37 22.81
CA ASN A 454 2.38 6.33 21.39
C ASN A 454 1.26 5.32 21.04
N ASN A 455 0.68 4.62 22.02
CA ASN A 455 -0.46 3.73 21.75
C ASN A 455 -1.59 4.53 21.08
N THR A 456 -2.10 4.02 19.97
CA THR A 456 -2.97 4.78 19.08
C THR A 456 -4.27 4.05 18.82
N LEU A 457 -5.39 4.75 19.06
CA LEU A 457 -6.71 4.37 18.57
C LEU A 457 -6.96 5.10 17.25
N TYR A 458 -7.24 4.34 16.19
CA TYR A 458 -7.52 4.83 14.85
C TYR A 458 -8.85 4.31 14.36
N LEU A 459 -9.77 5.22 14.05
CA LEU A 459 -11.04 4.91 13.40
C LEU A 459 -10.96 5.36 11.95
N GLU A 460 -11.43 4.54 11.03
CA GLU A 460 -11.41 4.83 9.61
C GLU A 460 -12.70 4.37 8.94
N ALA A 461 -13.17 5.15 7.97
CA ALA A 461 -14.13 4.71 6.98
C ALA A 461 -13.43 4.66 5.62
N TRP A 462 -13.12 3.46 5.14
CA TRP A 462 -12.57 3.26 3.80
C TRP A 462 -13.70 3.09 2.81
N ILE A 463 -13.98 4.15 2.05
CA ILE A 463 -15.09 4.25 1.11
C ILE A 463 -14.54 4.18 -0.30
N VAL A 464 -15.12 3.33 -1.15
CA VAL A 464 -14.71 3.15 -2.54
C VAL A 464 -15.92 3.15 -3.47
N PHE A 465 -15.79 3.83 -4.63
CA PHE A 465 -16.88 4.00 -5.59
C PHE A 465 -16.38 4.32 -7.01
#